data_63e0d2bd18c31950013957a7f51518ed
#
_entry.id   63e0d2bd18c31950013957a7f51518ed
#
_cell.length_a   1.000
_cell.length_b   1.000
_cell.length_c   1.000
_cell.angle_alpha   90.00
_cell.angle_beta   90.00
_cell.angle_gamma   90.00
#
_symmetry.space_group_name_H-M   'P 1'
#
loop_
_entity.id
_entity.type
_entity.pdbx_description
1 polymer ?
#
loop_
_entity_poly.entity_id
_entity_poly.type
_entity_poly.pdbx_seq_one_letter_code
_entity_poly.pdbx_strand_id
1 'polypeptide(L)'
;LESVRTHMNLKVPKGTPSLTYLPFLAAALARVLEEFPQCNAHYDAERNVLIRHHPVHLGVATQTADGLKVPVVRHAEARTLWDLSDEIRRVSEAAKGGKASREELSGSTITITSLGRMGGIVSTPIINAPEMAIIGVNKAIDRPVVLDGAIAIRRIMNLSSSFDHRFVDGYDAAAMILALKDLLEHPATIFIPG
;
A
#
# COMPACT_ATOMS: atom_id res chain seq x y z
N LEU A 1 -3.48 -9.09 11.53
CA LEU A 1 -3.90 -7.72 11.18
C LEU A 1 -5.34 -7.40 11.61
N GLU A 2 -6.35 -8.21 11.23
CA GLU A 2 -7.78 -7.89 11.47
C GLU A 2 -8.13 -7.71 12.95
N SER A 3 -7.61 -8.53 13.85
CA SER A 3 -7.84 -8.41 15.29
C SER A 3 -7.31 -7.09 15.86
N VAL A 4 -6.11 -6.67 15.44
CA VAL A 4 -5.52 -5.39 15.84
C VAL A 4 -6.35 -4.23 15.32
N ARG A 5 -6.70 -4.23 14.03
CA ARG A 5 -7.54 -3.20 13.41
C ARG A 5 -8.90 -3.07 14.13
N THR A 6 -9.57 -4.19 14.38
CA THR A 6 -10.85 -4.22 15.10
C THR A 6 -10.71 -3.67 16.52
N HIS A 7 -9.68 -4.11 17.26
CA HIS A 7 -9.43 -3.64 18.62
C HIS A 7 -9.17 -2.13 18.67
N MET A 8 -8.36 -1.61 17.73
CA MET A 8 -8.11 -0.16 17.63
C MET A 8 -9.39 0.61 17.34
N ASN A 9 -10.23 0.11 16.42
CA ASN A 9 -11.49 0.75 16.07
C ASN A 9 -12.52 0.77 17.21
N LEU A 10 -12.45 -0.16 18.17
CA LEU A 10 -13.32 -0.14 19.36
C LEU A 10 -12.94 0.97 20.35
N LYS A 11 -11.71 1.48 20.29
CA LYS A 11 -11.18 2.48 21.22
C LYS A 11 -11.25 3.91 20.71
N VAL A 12 -11.62 4.11 19.43
CA VAL A 12 -11.75 5.46 18.87
C VAL A 12 -13.00 6.18 19.39
N PRO A 13 -12.94 7.50 19.62
CA PRO A 13 -14.10 8.29 19.98
C PRO A 13 -15.20 8.19 18.92
N LYS A 14 -16.46 8.30 19.35
CA LYS A 14 -17.61 8.37 18.43
C LYS A 14 -17.41 9.53 17.44
N GLY A 15 -17.59 9.24 16.15
CA GLY A 15 -17.44 10.23 15.07
C GLY A 15 -16.03 10.23 14.43
N THR A 16 -15.06 9.56 15.02
CA THR A 16 -13.76 9.34 14.35
C THR A 16 -13.91 8.24 13.28
N PRO A 17 -13.47 8.49 12.06
CA PRO A 17 -13.50 7.46 11.02
C PRO A 17 -12.65 6.24 11.40
N SER A 18 -13.18 5.05 11.09
CA SER A 18 -12.50 3.79 11.41
C SER A 18 -11.30 3.54 10.52
N LEU A 19 -10.28 2.90 11.08
CA LEU A 19 -9.12 2.39 10.34
C LEU A 19 -9.54 1.31 9.35
N THR A 20 -9.09 1.44 8.12
CA THR A 20 -9.14 0.40 7.09
C THR A 20 -7.84 -0.41 7.07
N TYR A 21 -7.65 -1.31 6.10
CA TYR A 21 -6.38 -2.03 5.91
C TYR A 21 -5.28 -1.15 5.31
N LEU A 22 -5.66 -0.13 4.53
CA LEU A 22 -4.70 0.67 3.75
C LEU A 22 -3.66 1.42 4.61
N PRO A 23 -4.00 2.05 5.75
CA PRO A 23 -2.99 2.67 6.62
C PRO A 23 -1.95 1.69 7.14
N PHE A 24 -2.35 0.47 7.51
CA PHE A 24 -1.41 -0.57 7.95
C PHE A 24 -0.50 -1.03 6.83
N LEU A 25 -1.07 -1.19 5.62
CA LEU A 25 -0.29 -1.54 4.44
C LEU A 25 0.71 -0.42 4.10
N ALA A 26 0.27 0.84 4.15
CA ALA A 26 1.12 2.00 3.90
C ALA A 26 2.30 2.07 4.88
N ALA A 27 2.04 1.87 6.18
CA ALA A 27 3.06 1.86 7.21
C ALA A 27 4.04 0.67 7.03
N ALA A 28 3.53 -0.53 6.76
CA ALA A 28 4.35 -1.70 6.50
C ALA A 28 5.20 -1.54 5.23
N LEU A 29 4.60 -1.01 4.16
CA LEU A 29 5.29 -0.76 2.90
C LEU A 29 6.42 0.24 3.07
N ALA A 30 6.19 1.35 3.79
CA ALA A 30 7.22 2.35 4.07
C ALA A 30 8.45 1.73 4.76
N ARG A 31 8.25 0.78 5.68
CA ARG A 31 9.35 0.05 6.34
C ARG A 31 10.07 -0.91 5.40
N VAL A 32 9.32 -1.69 4.63
CA VAL A 32 9.91 -2.65 3.69
C VAL A 32 10.78 -1.96 2.64
N LEU A 33 10.39 -0.76 2.21
CA LEU A 33 11.14 0.00 1.20
C LEU A 33 12.52 0.50 1.67
N GLU A 34 12.80 0.51 2.97
CA GLU A 34 14.15 0.75 3.51
C GLU A 34 15.12 -0.38 3.11
N GLU A 35 14.63 -1.63 3.07
CA GLU A 35 15.41 -2.81 2.67
C GLU A 35 15.41 -3.03 1.15
N PHE A 36 14.37 -2.54 0.45
CA PHE A 36 14.19 -2.70 -0.99
C PHE A 36 14.12 -1.34 -1.73
N PRO A 37 15.18 -0.50 -1.65
CA PRO A 37 15.14 0.86 -2.19
C PRO A 37 15.00 0.92 -3.71
N GLN A 38 15.31 -0.15 -4.44
CA GLN A 38 15.07 -0.26 -5.89
C GLN A 38 13.57 -0.25 -6.24
N CYS A 39 12.69 -0.60 -5.28
CA CYS A 39 11.24 -0.54 -5.46
C CYS A 39 10.65 0.84 -5.14
N ASN A 40 11.42 1.72 -4.46
CA ASN A 40 11.07 3.12 -4.18
C ASN A 40 11.89 4.05 -5.10
N ALA A 41 11.72 3.90 -6.41
CA ALA A 41 12.58 4.55 -7.39
C ALA A 41 11.82 4.97 -8.65
N HIS A 42 12.43 5.88 -9.41
CA HIS A 42 11.99 6.28 -10.75
C HIS A 42 13.08 5.99 -11.77
N TYR A 43 12.67 5.57 -12.95
CA TYR A 43 13.59 5.45 -14.08
C TYR A 43 13.51 6.72 -14.95
N ASP A 44 14.64 7.40 -15.05
CA ASP A 44 14.86 8.52 -15.99
C ASP A 44 15.41 7.93 -17.29
N ALA A 45 14.54 7.82 -18.29
CA ALA A 45 14.91 7.24 -19.58
C ALA A 45 15.83 8.14 -20.42
N GLU A 46 15.79 9.46 -20.22
CA GLU A 46 16.64 10.40 -20.95
C GLU A 46 18.09 10.31 -20.49
N ARG A 47 18.28 10.16 -19.18
CA ARG A 47 19.60 10.03 -18.57
C ARG A 47 20.06 8.58 -18.43
N ASN A 48 19.18 7.64 -18.66
CA ASN A 48 19.40 6.20 -18.44
C ASN A 48 19.86 5.89 -17.01
N VAL A 49 19.19 6.47 -16.00
CA VAL A 49 19.53 6.30 -14.59
C VAL A 49 18.31 5.88 -13.79
N LEU A 50 18.51 5.05 -12.76
CA LEU A 50 17.54 4.74 -11.74
C LEU A 50 17.74 5.69 -10.56
N ILE A 51 16.74 6.51 -10.27
CA ILE A 51 16.73 7.46 -9.16
C ILE A 51 16.01 6.80 -7.99
N ARG A 52 16.76 6.37 -6.98
CA ARG A 52 16.22 5.84 -5.73
C ARG A 52 15.82 6.99 -4.81
N HIS A 53 14.62 6.93 -4.26
CA HIS A 53 14.10 7.93 -3.34
C HIS A 53 14.25 7.44 -1.90
N HIS A 54 14.72 8.30 -0.99
CA HIS A 54 14.71 8.01 0.44
C HIS A 54 13.31 8.20 1.02
N PRO A 55 12.60 9.35 0.76
CA PRO A 55 11.23 9.53 1.20
C PRO A 55 10.28 8.63 0.41
N VAL A 56 9.24 8.13 1.11
CA VAL A 56 8.18 7.34 0.50
C VAL A 56 6.98 8.23 0.22
N HIS A 57 6.76 8.53 -1.04
CA HIS A 57 5.59 9.26 -1.53
C HIS A 57 4.60 8.26 -2.11
N LEU A 58 3.59 7.91 -1.30
CA LEU A 58 2.67 6.82 -1.61
C LEU A 58 1.54 7.28 -2.51
N GLY A 59 1.52 6.80 -3.76
CA GLY A 59 0.38 6.93 -4.66
C GLY A 59 -0.78 6.04 -4.20
N VAL A 60 -2.00 6.57 -4.19
CA VAL A 60 -3.22 5.85 -3.83
C VAL A 60 -4.17 5.84 -5.02
N ALA A 61 -4.18 4.75 -5.80
CA ALA A 61 -5.04 4.65 -6.97
C ALA A 61 -6.52 4.82 -6.58
N THR A 62 -7.14 5.85 -7.13
CA THR A 62 -8.50 6.28 -6.76
C THR A 62 -9.36 6.42 -8.00
N GLN A 63 -10.46 5.66 -8.06
CA GLN A 63 -11.46 5.80 -9.12
C GLN A 63 -12.25 7.09 -8.93
N THR A 64 -12.33 7.90 -9.98
CA THR A 64 -13.11 9.15 -10.03
C THR A 64 -14.09 9.15 -11.20
N ALA A 65 -14.94 10.14 -11.28
CA ALA A 65 -15.89 10.30 -12.40
C ALA A 65 -15.13 10.49 -13.74
N ASP A 66 -13.95 11.12 -13.71
CA ASP A 66 -13.13 11.41 -14.89
C ASP A 66 -12.09 10.30 -15.19
N GLY A 67 -12.20 9.13 -14.54
CA GLY A 67 -11.25 8.04 -14.66
C GLY A 67 -10.39 7.82 -13.43
N LEU A 68 -9.32 7.05 -13.59
CA LEU A 68 -8.38 6.73 -12.51
C LEU A 68 -7.44 7.90 -12.27
N LYS A 69 -7.32 8.34 -11.01
CA LYS A 69 -6.32 9.30 -10.54
C LYS A 69 -5.48 8.68 -9.43
N VAL A 70 -4.24 9.14 -9.28
CA VAL A 70 -3.32 8.64 -8.26
C VAL A 70 -2.89 9.81 -7.36
N PRO A 71 -3.72 10.23 -6.39
CA PRO A 71 -3.32 11.19 -5.38
C PRO A 71 -2.21 10.62 -4.48
N VAL A 72 -1.37 11.52 -3.94
CA VAL A 72 -0.11 11.17 -3.28
C VAL A 72 -0.14 11.55 -1.80
N VAL A 73 0.11 10.57 -0.95
CA VAL A 73 0.43 10.76 0.47
C VAL A 73 1.93 10.99 0.59
N ARG A 74 2.32 12.22 0.90
CA ARG A 74 3.73 12.59 1.03
C ARG A 74 4.30 12.11 2.35
N HIS A 75 5.58 11.65 2.33
CA HIS A 75 6.34 11.24 3.50
C HIS A 75 5.58 10.21 4.36
N ALA A 76 5.17 9.12 3.73
CA ALA A 76 4.44 8.06 4.41
C ALA A 76 5.26 7.43 5.55
N GLU A 77 6.58 7.38 5.42
CA GLU A 77 7.55 6.89 6.41
C GLU A 77 7.55 7.70 7.71
N ALA A 78 7.23 8.99 7.63
CA ALA A 78 7.26 9.91 8.78
C ALA A 78 5.89 10.06 9.48
N ARG A 79 4.86 9.34 9.02
CA ARG A 79 3.48 9.50 9.52
C ARG A 79 3.11 8.40 10.50
N THR A 80 2.31 8.77 11.49
CA THR A 80 1.66 7.77 12.35
C THR A 80 0.56 7.02 11.57
N LEU A 81 0.10 5.90 12.11
CA LEU A 81 -0.99 5.12 11.49
C LEU A 81 -2.27 5.95 11.31
N TRP A 82 -2.59 6.82 12.28
CA TRP A 82 -3.74 7.71 12.22
C TRP A 82 -3.58 8.80 11.18
N ASP A 83 -2.39 9.43 11.13
CA ASP A 83 -2.07 10.43 10.10
C ASP A 83 -2.15 9.82 8.70
N LEU A 84 -1.65 8.58 8.51
CA LEU A 84 -1.80 7.85 7.26
C LEU A 84 -3.27 7.62 6.91
N SER A 85 -4.09 7.23 7.89
CA SER A 85 -5.53 7.00 7.68
C SER A 85 -6.25 8.27 7.22
N ASP A 86 -5.97 9.38 7.91
CA ASP A 86 -6.62 10.66 7.61
C ASP A 86 -6.14 11.22 6.28
N GLU A 87 -4.85 11.14 6.02
CA GLU A 87 -4.28 11.67 4.77
C GLU A 87 -4.70 10.84 3.55
N ILE A 88 -4.68 9.50 3.63
CA ILE A 88 -5.19 8.63 2.55
C ILE A 88 -6.63 8.98 2.22
N ARG A 89 -7.47 9.21 3.24
CA ARG A 89 -8.86 9.62 3.04
C ARG A 89 -8.94 10.99 2.40
N ARG A 90 -8.24 11.99 2.96
CA ARG A 90 -8.23 13.37 2.48
C ARG A 90 -7.87 13.46 0.99
N VAL A 91 -6.74 12.85 0.59
CA VAL A 91 -6.27 12.93 -0.81
C VAL A 91 -7.21 12.16 -1.76
N SER A 92 -7.76 11.03 -1.31
CA SER A 92 -8.71 10.24 -2.12
C SER A 92 -10.04 10.99 -2.30
N GLU A 93 -10.55 11.66 -1.27
CA GLU A 93 -11.77 12.48 -1.35
C GLU A 93 -11.55 13.72 -2.21
N ALA A 94 -10.40 14.38 -2.08
CA ALA A 94 -10.04 15.51 -2.93
C ALA A 94 -9.99 15.11 -4.41
N ALA A 95 -9.39 13.95 -4.72
CA ALA A 95 -9.34 13.43 -6.09
C ALA A 95 -10.75 13.09 -6.63
N LYS A 96 -11.60 12.41 -5.84
CA LYS A 96 -12.99 12.09 -6.21
C LYS A 96 -13.83 13.33 -6.44
N GLY A 97 -13.64 14.35 -5.62
CA GLY A 97 -14.35 15.62 -5.72
C GLY A 97 -13.81 16.58 -6.78
N GLY A 98 -12.77 16.19 -7.54
CA GLY A 98 -12.14 17.05 -8.56
C GLY A 98 -11.39 18.26 -7.97
N LYS A 99 -11.04 18.21 -6.68
CA LYS A 99 -10.41 19.30 -5.92
C LYS A 99 -8.91 19.07 -5.67
N ALA A 100 -8.38 17.89 -6.05
CA ALA A 100 -6.96 17.60 -5.89
C ALA A 100 -6.10 18.51 -6.77
N SER A 101 -5.07 19.11 -6.19
CA SER A 101 -4.13 19.95 -6.93
C SER A 101 -3.23 19.10 -7.84
N ARG A 102 -2.51 19.76 -8.74
CA ARG A 102 -1.56 19.09 -9.63
C ARG A 102 -0.41 18.46 -8.84
N GLU A 103 0.02 19.14 -7.78
CA GLU A 103 1.07 18.65 -6.86
C GLU A 103 0.59 17.42 -6.08
N GLU A 104 -0.69 17.35 -5.71
CA GLU A 104 -1.27 16.19 -5.04
C GLU A 104 -1.46 14.98 -5.97
N LEU A 105 -1.43 15.17 -7.27
CA LEU A 105 -1.60 14.12 -8.29
C LEU A 105 -0.29 13.70 -8.96
N SER A 106 0.87 14.11 -8.42
CA SER A 106 2.18 13.86 -9.05
C SER A 106 3.25 13.53 -8.03
N GLY A 107 4.31 12.83 -8.49
CA GLY A 107 5.52 12.57 -7.71
C GLY A 107 5.37 11.50 -6.64
N SER A 108 4.48 10.54 -6.82
CA SER A 108 4.50 9.27 -6.08
C SER A 108 5.73 8.45 -6.44
N THR A 109 6.29 7.74 -5.48
CA THR A 109 7.48 6.89 -5.66
C THR A 109 7.14 5.40 -5.71
N ILE A 110 5.98 5.04 -5.20
CA ILE A 110 5.35 3.72 -5.29
C ILE A 110 3.84 3.90 -5.15
N THR A 111 3.06 3.05 -5.80
CA THR A 111 1.59 3.14 -5.76
C THR A 111 0.97 1.91 -5.11
N ILE A 112 -0.09 2.13 -4.32
CA ILE A 112 -1.02 1.08 -3.91
C ILE A 112 -2.34 1.24 -4.66
N THR A 113 -2.95 0.10 -5.04
CA THR A 113 -4.26 0.07 -5.67
C THR A 113 -5.19 -0.89 -4.94
N SER A 114 -6.41 -0.48 -4.71
CA SER A 114 -7.42 -1.32 -4.07
C SER A 114 -8.81 -1.01 -4.62
N LEU A 115 -9.51 -2.04 -5.04
CA LEU A 115 -10.91 -1.94 -5.44
C LEU A 115 -11.88 -2.21 -4.26
N GLY A 116 -11.35 -2.34 -3.03
CA GLY A 116 -12.15 -2.59 -1.84
C GLY A 116 -13.09 -3.78 -1.99
N ARG A 117 -14.38 -3.57 -1.75
CA ARG A 117 -15.40 -4.64 -1.86
C ARG A 117 -15.62 -5.15 -3.28
N MET A 118 -15.33 -4.35 -4.29
CA MET A 118 -15.46 -4.72 -5.72
C MET A 118 -14.25 -5.49 -6.22
N GLY A 119 -13.15 -5.52 -5.46
CA GLY A 119 -11.93 -6.22 -5.82
C GLY A 119 -12.12 -7.73 -5.90
N GLY A 120 -11.37 -8.35 -6.80
CA GLY A 120 -11.26 -9.81 -6.93
C GLY A 120 -10.34 -10.42 -5.87
N ILE A 121 -10.04 -11.70 -6.06
CA ILE A 121 -9.11 -12.46 -5.22
C ILE A 121 -7.66 -12.16 -5.61
N VAL A 122 -7.44 -11.84 -6.87
CA VAL A 122 -6.17 -11.44 -7.48
C VAL A 122 -6.42 -10.32 -8.49
N SER A 123 -5.38 -9.55 -8.79
CA SER A 123 -5.38 -8.50 -9.80
C SER A 123 -4.03 -8.46 -10.51
N THR A 124 -3.96 -7.77 -11.64
CA THR A 124 -2.73 -7.48 -12.38
C THR A 124 -2.57 -5.96 -12.44
N PRO A 125 -2.05 -5.33 -11.38
CA PRO A 125 -1.92 -3.87 -11.37
C PRO A 125 -0.93 -3.41 -12.43
N ILE A 126 -1.20 -2.26 -13.05
CA ILE A 126 -0.32 -1.63 -14.03
C ILE A 126 0.51 -0.57 -13.30
N ILE A 127 1.84 -0.63 -13.45
CA ILE A 127 2.76 0.32 -12.84
C ILE A 127 2.43 1.75 -13.27
N ASN A 128 2.41 2.65 -12.32
CA ASN A 128 2.21 4.08 -12.54
C ASN A 128 3.57 4.73 -12.91
N ALA A 129 3.88 4.81 -14.19
CA ALA A 129 5.15 5.37 -14.64
C ALA A 129 5.39 6.78 -14.07
N PRO A 130 6.62 7.10 -13.63
CA PRO A 130 7.89 6.41 -13.81
C PRO A 130 8.29 5.50 -12.63
N GLU A 131 7.35 5.06 -11.79
CA GLU A 131 7.59 4.18 -10.64
C GLU A 131 8.10 2.80 -11.05
N MET A 132 8.73 2.08 -10.12
CA MET A 132 9.26 0.73 -10.34
C MET A 132 8.34 -0.39 -9.86
N ALA A 133 7.36 -0.06 -9.02
CA ALA A 133 6.48 -1.06 -8.41
C ALA A 133 5.08 -0.50 -8.11
N ILE A 134 4.10 -1.41 -8.12
CA ILE A 134 2.74 -1.16 -7.66
C ILE A 134 2.23 -2.35 -6.86
N ILE A 135 1.55 -2.10 -5.74
CA ILE A 135 0.99 -3.14 -4.87
C ILE A 135 -0.53 -3.10 -4.95
N GLY A 136 -1.12 -4.21 -5.40
CA GLY A 136 -2.56 -4.41 -5.45
C GLY A 136 -3.08 -5.09 -4.19
N VAL A 137 -4.04 -4.45 -3.53
CA VAL A 137 -4.72 -4.96 -2.33
C VAL A 137 -6.04 -5.58 -2.75
N ASN A 138 -6.11 -6.90 -2.72
CA ASN A 138 -7.30 -7.63 -3.13
C ASN A 138 -8.31 -7.73 -1.98
N LYS A 139 -9.47 -8.29 -2.27
CA LYS A 139 -10.56 -8.44 -1.31
C LYS A 139 -10.18 -9.41 -0.19
N ALA A 140 -10.37 -9.00 1.06
CA ALA A 140 -10.27 -9.88 2.22
C ALA A 140 -11.54 -10.74 2.32
N ILE A 141 -11.37 -12.06 2.33
CA ILE A 141 -12.46 -13.04 2.43
C ILE A 141 -12.13 -14.14 3.44
N ASP A 142 -13.16 -14.72 4.04
CA ASP A 142 -12.98 -15.84 4.94
C ASP A 142 -12.77 -17.13 4.12
N ARG A 143 -11.70 -17.86 4.44
CA ARG A 143 -11.30 -19.09 3.76
C ARG A 143 -10.92 -20.18 4.75
N PRO A 144 -11.21 -21.46 4.44
CA PRO A 144 -10.62 -22.57 5.16
C PRO A 144 -9.12 -22.62 4.83
N VAL A 145 -8.30 -22.70 5.88
CA VAL A 145 -6.84 -22.85 5.79
C VAL A 145 -6.39 -23.95 6.75
N VAL A 146 -5.26 -24.58 6.46
CA VAL A 146 -4.65 -25.54 7.37
C VAL A 146 -3.68 -24.77 8.29
N LEU A 147 -3.92 -24.87 9.60
CA LEU A 147 -3.05 -24.33 10.64
C LEU A 147 -2.75 -25.45 11.65
N ASP A 148 -1.48 -25.70 11.90
CA ASP A 148 -1.03 -26.71 12.86
C ASP A 148 -1.70 -28.09 12.65
N GLY A 149 -1.94 -28.47 11.38
CA GLY A 149 -2.58 -29.73 11.01
C GLY A 149 -4.12 -29.74 11.13
N ALA A 150 -4.76 -28.65 11.54
CA ALA A 150 -6.21 -28.51 11.62
C ALA A 150 -6.76 -27.52 10.59
N ILE A 151 -8.01 -27.75 10.15
CA ILE A 151 -8.71 -26.80 9.29
C ILE A 151 -9.29 -25.68 10.16
N ALA A 152 -8.94 -24.44 9.84
CA ALA A 152 -9.46 -23.27 10.52
C ALA A 152 -9.97 -22.23 9.49
N ILE A 153 -10.99 -21.46 9.86
CA ILE A 153 -11.44 -20.32 9.04
C ILE A 153 -10.57 -19.13 9.39
N ARG A 154 -9.99 -18.50 8.37
CA ARG A 154 -9.18 -17.28 8.50
C ARG A 154 -9.56 -16.27 7.44
N ARG A 155 -9.46 -14.99 7.81
CA ARG A 155 -9.64 -13.89 6.89
C ARG A 155 -8.36 -13.67 6.10
N ILE A 156 -8.41 -14.01 4.81
CA ILE A 156 -7.25 -13.98 3.90
C ILE A 156 -7.42 -12.87 2.89
N MET A 157 -6.35 -12.13 2.67
CA MET A 157 -6.23 -11.09 1.65
C MET A 157 -4.97 -11.36 0.83
N ASN A 158 -5.13 -11.48 -0.47
CA ASN A 158 -3.97 -11.60 -1.36
C ASN A 158 -3.42 -10.22 -1.69
N LEU A 159 -2.11 -10.12 -1.78
CA LEU A 159 -1.41 -8.99 -2.39
C LEU A 159 -0.99 -9.39 -3.79
N SER A 160 -1.33 -8.56 -4.76
CA SER A 160 -0.83 -8.67 -6.14
C SER A 160 0.18 -7.56 -6.35
N SER A 161 1.18 -7.79 -7.18
CA SER A 161 2.22 -6.79 -7.42
C SER A 161 2.70 -6.84 -8.86
N SER A 162 3.14 -5.71 -9.36
CA SER A 162 3.87 -5.60 -10.61
C SER A 162 5.14 -4.81 -10.37
N PHE A 163 6.23 -5.23 -11.01
CA PHE A 163 7.54 -4.61 -10.90
C PHE A 163 8.13 -4.39 -12.29
N ASP A 164 8.92 -3.32 -12.42
CA ASP A 164 9.71 -3.13 -13.64
C ASP A 164 10.91 -4.07 -13.61
N HIS A 165 10.81 -5.16 -14.36
CA HIS A 165 11.80 -6.25 -14.35
C HIS A 165 13.17 -5.87 -14.95
N ARG A 166 13.32 -4.64 -15.45
CA ARG A 166 14.63 -4.10 -15.84
C ARG A 166 15.50 -3.78 -14.63
N PHE A 167 14.87 -3.50 -13.45
CA PHE A 167 15.54 -3.01 -12.24
C PHE A 167 15.21 -3.81 -10.98
N VAL A 168 14.11 -4.55 -10.98
CA VAL A 168 13.68 -5.42 -9.88
C VAL A 168 13.55 -6.83 -10.41
N ASP A 169 14.42 -7.72 -9.98
CA ASP A 169 14.38 -9.12 -10.38
C ASP A 169 13.32 -9.92 -9.58
N GLY A 170 13.12 -11.19 -9.99
CA GLY A 170 12.09 -12.03 -9.39
C GLY A 170 12.39 -12.38 -7.93
N TYR A 171 13.66 -12.45 -7.53
CA TYR A 171 14.06 -12.72 -6.15
C TYR A 171 13.72 -11.52 -5.25
N ASP A 172 14.15 -10.32 -5.63
CA ASP A 172 13.89 -9.09 -4.88
C ASP A 172 12.39 -8.82 -4.78
N ALA A 173 11.64 -9.01 -5.88
CA ALA A 173 10.19 -8.87 -5.89
C ALA A 173 9.51 -9.83 -4.89
N ALA A 174 9.92 -11.10 -4.90
CA ALA A 174 9.37 -12.11 -3.99
C ALA A 174 9.77 -11.82 -2.53
N ALA A 175 11.03 -11.47 -2.27
CA ALA A 175 11.53 -11.14 -0.94
C ALA A 175 10.80 -9.92 -0.36
N MET A 176 10.61 -8.85 -1.16
CA MET A 176 9.85 -7.66 -0.75
C MET A 176 8.41 -8.02 -0.34
N ILE A 177 7.71 -8.82 -1.14
CA ILE A 177 6.32 -9.22 -0.83
C ILE A 177 6.26 -10.12 0.40
N LEU A 178 7.25 -11.00 0.61
CA LEU A 178 7.34 -11.82 1.81
C LEU A 178 7.58 -10.97 3.07
N ALA A 179 8.48 -9.98 3.01
CA ALA A 179 8.71 -9.04 4.11
C ALA A 179 7.43 -8.23 4.43
N LEU A 180 6.75 -7.73 3.40
CA LEU A 180 5.47 -7.03 3.57
C LEU A 180 4.39 -7.92 4.19
N LYS A 181 4.28 -9.17 3.76
CA LYS A 181 3.37 -10.16 4.33
C LYS A 181 3.67 -10.40 5.81
N ASP A 182 4.95 -10.59 6.16
CA ASP A 182 5.35 -10.84 7.56
C ASP A 182 4.95 -9.69 8.48
N LEU A 183 5.23 -8.44 8.11
CA LEU A 183 4.79 -7.26 8.86
C LEU A 183 3.26 -7.18 9.01
N LEU A 184 2.50 -7.56 7.99
CA LEU A 184 1.03 -7.54 8.06
C LEU A 184 0.46 -8.69 8.88
N GLU A 185 1.11 -9.84 8.92
CA GLU A 185 0.74 -10.98 9.77
C GLU A 185 1.13 -10.74 11.23
N HIS A 186 2.22 -9.99 11.48
CA HIS A 186 2.72 -9.60 12.81
C HIS A 186 2.69 -8.06 13.00
N PRO A 187 1.51 -7.43 12.98
CA PRO A 187 1.39 -5.97 12.82
C PRO A 187 1.98 -5.15 13.96
N ALA A 188 2.29 -5.75 15.11
CA ALA A 188 3.03 -5.08 16.18
C ALA A 188 4.45 -4.70 15.75
N THR A 189 5.07 -5.49 14.87
CA THR A 189 6.44 -5.26 14.38
C THR A 189 6.54 -4.06 13.45
N ILE A 190 5.44 -3.61 12.87
CA ILE A 190 5.40 -2.37 12.05
C ILE A 190 5.89 -1.16 12.87
N PHE A 191 5.63 -1.15 14.18
CA PHE A 191 5.86 -0.02 15.07
C PHE A 191 7.10 -0.18 15.95
N ILE A 192 7.84 -1.27 15.82
CA ILE A 192 9.08 -1.51 16.58
C ILE A 192 10.26 -1.11 15.69
N PRO A 193 11.12 -0.15 16.12
CA PRO A 193 12.33 0.15 15.38
C PRO A 193 13.18 -1.10 15.21
N GLY A 194 13.72 -1.31 14.00
CA GLY A 194 14.68 -2.37 13.69
C GLY A 194 16.07 -1.99 14.13
#